data_8c72e06451e27ad98516550e4243ccf7
#
_entry.id   8c72e06451e27ad98516550e4243ccf7
#
_cell.length_a   1.000
_cell.length_b   1.000
_cell.length_c   1.000
_cell.angle_alpha   90.00
_cell.angle_beta   90.00
_cell.angle_gamma   90.00
#
_symmetry.space_group_name_H-M   'P 1'
#
loop_
_entity.id
_entity.type
_entity.pdbx_description
1 polymer ?
#
loop_
_entity_poly.entity_id
_entity_poly.type
_entity_poly.pdbx_seq_one_letter_code
_entity_poly.pdbx_strand_id
1 'polypeptide(L)'
;MSLKTAKKAVDFYFKNSNNCNHQISFIGGEPLLKFNLIKKIVEYIKTFNNKVSFTIITNGSLLKEDILNYLIENMFHITISFDGEKEIQGLNRLSKDKKNSFDIVYNNIRKIQLNNTRYFEQYVTINSVYSINITSSLSEFTNYLEAHFKNKFAINIQSSEINDEYTKFHNNFTKSFLSIKE
;
A
#
# COMPACT_ATOMS: atom_id res chain seq x y z
N MET A 1 -16.84 -7.38 -8.37
CA MET A 1 -16.91 -8.85 -8.12
C MET A 1 -18.08 -9.14 -7.18
N SER A 2 -18.84 -10.20 -7.40
CA SER A 2 -19.91 -10.64 -6.49
C SER A 2 -19.35 -11.56 -5.39
N LEU A 3 -20.07 -11.71 -4.26
CA LEU A 3 -19.66 -12.65 -3.20
C LEU A 3 -19.64 -14.11 -3.73
N LYS A 4 -20.59 -14.47 -4.59
CA LYS A 4 -20.64 -15.81 -5.21
C LYS A 4 -19.38 -16.09 -6.04
N THR A 5 -18.93 -15.11 -6.84
CA THR A 5 -17.71 -15.24 -7.63
C THR A 5 -16.47 -15.32 -6.75
N ALA A 6 -16.40 -14.49 -5.70
CA ALA A 6 -15.28 -14.51 -4.75
C ALA A 6 -15.17 -15.87 -4.04
N LYS A 7 -16.30 -16.44 -3.56
CA LYS A 7 -16.30 -17.76 -2.93
C LYS A 7 -15.79 -18.85 -3.88
N LYS A 8 -16.25 -18.87 -5.13
CA LYS A 8 -15.76 -19.83 -6.13
C LYS A 8 -14.25 -19.72 -6.36
N ALA A 9 -13.69 -18.48 -6.37
CA ALA A 9 -12.26 -18.28 -6.52
C ALA A 9 -11.49 -18.80 -5.30
N VAL A 10 -12.00 -18.57 -4.10
CA VAL A 10 -11.43 -19.11 -2.85
C VAL A 10 -11.46 -20.64 -2.84
N ASP A 11 -12.60 -21.26 -3.19
CA ASP A 11 -12.74 -22.72 -3.29
C ASP A 11 -11.73 -23.31 -4.27
N PHE A 12 -11.61 -22.69 -5.46
CA PHE A 12 -10.64 -23.10 -6.47
C PHE A 12 -9.21 -23.00 -5.96
N TYR A 13 -8.86 -21.89 -5.30
CA TYR A 13 -7.53 -21.68 -4.75
C TYR A 13 -7.17 -22.77 -3.73
N PHE A 14 -8.01 -23.00 -2.71
CA PHE A 14 -7.71 -23.99 -1.68
C PHE A 14 -7.73 -25.43 -2.20
N LYS A 15 -8.58 -25.73 -3.19
CA LYS A 15 -8.61 -27.05 -3.81
C LYS A 15 -7.34 -27.40 -4.59
N ASN A 16 -6.67 -26.38 -5.17
CA ASN A 16 -5.52 -26.56 -6.04
C ASN A 16 -4.19 -26.11 -5.42
N SER A 17 -4.21 -25.60 -4.20
CA SER A 17 -3.01 -25.15 -3.49
C SER A 17 -2.48 -26.25 -2.58
N ASN A 18 -1.23 -26.63 -2.77
CA ASN A 18 -0.49 -27.55 -1.91
C ASN A 18 0.36 -26.82 -0.86
N ASN A 19 0.19 -25.50 -0.71
CA ASN A 19 1.00 -24.68 0.19
C ASN A 19 0.50 -24.83 1.64
N CYS A 20 1.45 -24.83 2.59
CA CYS A 20 1.15 -24.74 4.03
C CYS A 20 0.80 -23.33 4.49
N ASN A 21 1.27 -22.30 3.76
CA ASN A 21 1.04 -20.89 4.04
C ASN A 21 0.29 -20.25 2.87
N HIS A 22 -0.89 -19.74 3.14
CA HIS A 22 -1.73 -19.08 2.14
C HIS A 22 -1.68 -17.58 2.32
N GLN A 23 -1.70 -16.85 1.20
CA GLN A 23 -1.82 -15.39 1.20
C GLN A 23 -2.96 -14.96 0.27
N ILE A 24 -3.85 -14.13 0.80
CA ILE A 24 -4.95 -13.54 0.04
C ILE A 24 -4.79 -12.02 0.05
N SER A 25 -4.72 -11.45 -1.15
CA SER A 25 -4.52 -10.01 -1.33
C SER A 25 -5.78 -9.35 -1.90
N PHE A 26 -6.25 -8.29 -1.22
CA PHE A 26 -7.35 -7.46 -1.67
C PHE A 26 -6.80 -6.24 -2.41
N ILE A 27 -6.96 -6.25 -3.72
CA ILE A 27 -6.43 -5.22 -4.64
C ILE A 27 -7.55 -4.78 -5.59
N GLY A 28 -7.46 -3.58 -6.11
CA GLY A 28 -8.40 -3.05 -7.11
C GLY A 28 -8.17 -1.55 -7.32
N GLY A 29 -9.18 -0.82 -7.77
CA GLY A 29 -9.13 0.64 -7.75
C GLY A 29 -9.02 1.17 -6.32
N GLU A 30 -10.04 0.88 -5.48
CA GLU A 30 -9.99 1.08 -4.03
C GLU A 30 -10.81 -0.04 -3.36
N PRO A 31 -10.16 -1.04 -2.75
CA PRO A 31 -10.84 -2.20 -2.18
C PRO A 31 -11.75 -1.84 -1.00
N LEU A 32 -11.40 -0.81 -0.22
CA LEU A 32 -12.19 -0.40 0.96
C LEU A 32 -13.58 0.17 0.60
N LEU A 33 -13.83 0.55 -0.66
CA LEU A 33 -15.17 0.84 -1.15
C LEU A 33 -16.13 -0.37 -1.07
N LYS A 34 -15.57 -1.58 -1.00
CA LYS A 34 -16.33 -2.83 -0.87
C LYS A 34 -16.00 -3.57 0.43
N PHE A 35 -15.75 -2.81 1.50
CA PHE A 35 -15.31 -3.34 2.80
C PHE A 35 -16.24 -4.44 3.33
N ASN A 36 -17.56 -4.28 3.21
CA ASN A 36 -18.51 -5.33 3.61
C ASN A 36 -18.35 -6.63 2.82
N LEU A 37 -17.92 -6.56 1.57
CA LEU A 37 -17.61 -7.75 0.77
C LEU A 37 -16.31 -8.40 1.28
N ILE A 38 -15.28 -7.59 1.60
CA ILE A 38 -14.03 -8.09 2.18
C ILE A 38 -14.31 -8.86 3.46
N LYS A 39 -15.09 -8.31 4.40
CA LYS A 39 -15.48 -8.99 5.64
C LYS A 39 -16.09 -10.36 5.37
N LYS A 40 -17.07 -10.43 4.46
CA LYS A 40 -17.74 -11.70 4.11
C LYS A 40 -16.80 -12.72 3.48
N ILE A 41 -15.79 -12.27 2.73
CA ILE A 41 -14.78 -13.15 2.13
C ILE A 41 -13.82 -13.65 3.20
N VAL A 42 -13.34 -12.79 4.10
CA VAL A 42 -12.45 -13.18 5.21
C VAL A 42 -13.13 -14.21 6.12
N GLU A 43 -14.39 -13.97 6.51
CA GLU A 43 -15.15 -14.93 7.33
C GLU A 43 -15.33 -16.27 6.59
N TYR A 44 -15.57 -16.23 5.29
CA TYR A 44 -15.66 -17.47 4.49
C TYR A 44 -14.30 -18.20 4.44
N ILE A 45 -13.19 -17.49 4.26
CA ILE A 45 -11.85 -18.08 4.25
C ILE A 45 -11.52 -18.76 5.57
N LYS A 46 -11.90 -18.15 6.70
CA LYS A 46 -11.69 -18.73 8.03
C LYS A 46 -12.36 -20.09 8.22
N THR A 47 -13.41 -20.43 7.45
CA THR A 47 -14.05 -21.74 7.54
C THR A 47 -13.19 -22.90 7.00
N PHE A 48 -12.12 -22.61 6.26
CA PHE A 48 -11.22 -23.65 5.70
C PHE A 48 -10.18 -24.17 6.69
N ASN A 49 -10.11 -23.61 7.89
CA ASN A 49 -9.14 -24.01 8.93
C ASN A 49 -7.67 -24.01 8.47
N ASN A 50 -7.33 -23.18 7.47
CA ASN A 50 -5.99 -23.01 6.93
C ASN A 50 -5.33 -21.77 7.53
N LYS A 51 -4.00 -21.79 7.66
CA LYS A 51 -3.24 -20.58 8.03
C LYS A 51 -3.19 -19.63 6.83
N VAL A 52 -3.88 -18.50 6.93
CA VAL A 52 -3.98 -17.50 5.86
C VAL A 52 -3.50 -16.14 6.35
N SER A 53 -2.62 -15.50 5.60
CA SER A 53 -2.27 -14.09 5.75
C SER A 53 -3.08 -13.22 4.79
N PHE A 54 -3.56 -12.09 5.28
CA PHE A 54 -4.33 -11.14 4.48
C PHE A 54 -3.48 -9.91 4.18
N THR A 55 -3.56 -9.43 2.94
CA THR A 55 -2.94 -8.17 2.51
C THR A 55 -4.00 -7.28 1.87
N ILE A 56 -3.92 -5.99 2.09
CA ILE A 56 -4.75 -5.00 1.41
C ILE A 56 -3.88 -3.86 0.87
N ILE A 57 -4.11 -3.47 -0.39
CA ILE A 57 -3.48 -2.30 -1.00
C ILE A 57 -4.55 -1.23 -1.17
N THR A 58 -4.38 -0.10 -0.49
CA THR A 58 -5.37 0.98 -0.44
C THR A 58 -4.75 2.35 -0.67
N ASN A 59 -5.55 3.29 -1.17
CA ASN A 59 -5.16 4.70 -1.22
C ASN A 59 -5.20 5.39 0.17
N GLY A 60 -5.63 4.70 1.21
CA GLY A 60 -5.62 5.18 2.59
C GLY A 60 -6.72 6.17 2.96
N SER A 61 -7.50 6.68 2.01
CA SER A 61 -8.51 7.73 2.28
C SER A 61 -9.70 7.23 3.10
N LEU A 62 -9.98 5.93 3.05
CA LEU A 62 -11.10 5.28 3.74
C LEU A 62 -10.69 4.51 5.00
N LEU A 63 -9.47 4.66 5.49
CA LEU A 63 -9.00 4.03 6.72
C LEU A 63 -9.58 4.72 7.97
N LYS A 64 -10.92 4.63 8.12
CA LYS A 64 -11.63 5.05 9.32
C LYS A 64 -11.40 4.06 10.45
N GLU A 65 -11.71 4.46 11.66
CA GLU A 65 -11.45 3.70 12.89
C GLU A 65 -12.08 2.30 12.87
N ASP A 66 -13.33 2.18 12.44
CA ASP A 66 -14.04 0.91 12.34
C ASP A 66 -13.39 -0.06 11.34
N ILE A 67 -12.94 0.47 10.19
CA ILE A 67 -12.23 -0.30 9.17
C ILE A 67 -10.86 -0.70 9.69
N LEU A 68 -10.13 0.24 10.28
CA LEU A 68 -8.80 0.00 10.82
C LEU A 68 -8.81 -1.06 11.92
N ASN A 69 -9.73 -0.97 12.88
CA ASN A 69 -9.88 -1.96 13.94
C ASN A 69 -10.10 -3.36 13.39
N TYR A 70 -10.99 -3.52 12.41
CA TYR A 70 -11.20 -4.80 11.75
C TYR A 70 -9.93 -5.35 11.07
N LEU A 71 -9.18 -4.49 10.36
CA LEU A 71 -7.94 -4.91 9.70
C LEU A 71 -6.87 -5.33 10.71
N ILE A 72 -6.77 -4.63 11.84
CA ILE A 72 -5.85 -4.97 12.95
C ILE A 72 -6.25 -6.30 13.59
N GLU A 73 -7.52 -6.49 13.95
CA GLU A 73 -8.05 -7.71 14.56
C GLU A 73 -7.83 -8.95 13.69
N ASN A 74 -7.85 -8.77 12.37
CA ASN A 74 -7.62 -9.84 11.40
C ASN A 74 -6.19 -9.88 10.86
N MET A 75 -5.24 -9.17 11.49
CA MET A 75 -3.81 -9.19 11.19
C MET A 75 -3.48 -8.92 9.71
N PHE A 76 -4.17 -7.96 9.11
CA PHE A 76 -3.90 -7.56 7.74
C PHE A 76 -2.55 -6.90 7.59
N HIS A 77 -1.79 -7.26 6.55
CA HIS A 77 -0.73 -6.40 6.05
C HIS A 77 -1.35 -5.29 5.20
N ILE A 78 -1.14 -4.04 5.61
CA ILE A 78 -1.72 -2.87 4.94
C ILE A 78 -0.63 -2.16 4.14
N THR A 79 -0.79 -2.11 2.83
CA THR A 79 0.03 -1.27 1.96
C THR A 79 -0.76 -0.01 1.62
N ILE A 80 -0.26 1.14 2.07
CA ILE A 80 -0.90 2.44 1.85
C ILE A 80 -0.16 3.17 0.74
N SER A 81 -0.88 3.52 -0.31
CA SER A 81 -0.34 4.32 -1.41
C SER A 81 -0.24 5.80 -0.99
N PHE A 82 0.99 6.31 -0.85
CA PHE A 82 1.25 7.68 -0.44
C PHE A 82 2.59 8.16 -1.02
N ASP A 83 2.56 9.23 -1.82
CA ASP A 83 3.71 9.66 -2.61
C ASP A 83 4.55 10.76 -1.95
N GLY A 84 4.42 10.97 -0.65
CA GLY A 84 5.29 11.88 0.08
C GLY A 84 4.69 13.27 0.30
N GLU A 85 5.40 14.33 -0.06
CA GLU A 85 5.00 15.71 0.19
C GLU A 85 3.66 16.09 -0.46
N LYS A 86 3.03 17.14 0.04
CA LYS A 86 1.67 17.54 -0.38
C LYS A 86 1.59 17.87 -1.87
N GLU A 87 2.61 18.50 -2.40
CA GLU A 87 2.73 18.85 -3.80
C GLU A 87 2.83 17.60 -4.67
N ILE A 88 3.69 16.67 -4.29
CA ILE A 88 3.92 15.40 -5.01
C ILE A 88 2.68 14.51 -4.95
N GLN A 89 2.08 14.38 -3.78
CA GLN A 89 0.82 13.66 -3.61
C GLN A 89 -0.28 14.24 -4.49
N GLY A 90 -0.33 15.56 -4.62
CA GLY A 90 -1.29 16.28 -5.45
C GLY A 90 -1.10 16.09 -6.95
N LEU A 91 0.12 15.82 -7.41
CA LEU A 91 0.39 15.53 -8.82
C LEU A 91 -0.17 14.16 -9.23
N ASN A 92 0.01 13.15 -8.38
CA ASN A 92 -0.23 11.76 -8.73
C ASN A 92 -1.58 11.24 -8.21
N ARG A 93 -2.11 11.80 -7.09
CA ARG A 93 -3.23 11.19 -6.35
C ARG A 93 -4.31 12.20 -5.99
N LEU A 94 -4.99 12.67 -7.01
CA LEU A 94 -6.19 13.47 -6.82
C LEU A 94 -7.39 12.58 -6.43
N SER A 95 -8.26 13.12 -5.56
CA SER A 95 -9.57 12.53 -5.29
C SER A 95 -10.49 12.64 -6.53
N LYS A 96 -11.65 11.97 -6.51
CA LYS A 96 -12.65 12.11 -7.57
C LYS A 96 -13.06 13.57 -7.82
N ASP A 97 -13.05 14.39 -6.77
CA ASP A 97 -13.38 15.81 -6.83
C ASP A 97 -12.16 16.68 -7.21
N LYS A 98 -11.09 16.07 -7.73
CA LYS A 98 -9.82 16.73 -8.08
C LYS A 98 -9.15 17.48 -6.92
N LYS A 99 -9.45 17.07 -5.68
CA LYS A 99 -8.79 17.60 -4.48
C LYS A 99 -7.57 16.75 -4.13
N ASN A 100 -6.54 17.40 -3.60
CA ASN A 100 -5.37 16.73 -3.08
C ASN A 100 -5.77 15.81 -1.91
N SER A 101 -5.34 14.56 -1.96
CA SER A 101 -5.66 13.55 -0.94
C SER A 101 -4.71 13.55 0.25
N PHE A 102 -3.67 14.39 0.24
CA PHE A 102 -2.59 14.39 1.22
C PHE A 102 -3.09 14.44 2.67
N ASP A 103 -3.84 15.48 3.03
CA ASP A 103 -4.20 15.72 4.43
C ASP A 103 -5.00 14.54 5.02
N ILE A 104 -5.92 13.96 4.25
CA ILE A 104 -6.73 12.82 4.69
C ILE A 104 -5.86 11.57 4.89
N VAL A 105 -5.00 11.25 3.91
CA VAL A 105 -4.20 10.03 3.94
C VAL A 105 -3.10 10.15 4.99
N TYR A 106 -2.39 11.27 5.03
CA TYR A 106 -1.35 11.52 6.02
C TYR A 106 -1.88 11.44 7.46
N ASN A 107 -3.03 12.08 7.73
CA ASN A 107 -3.66 12.00 9.05
C ASN A 107 -4.07 10.58 9.43
N ASN A 108 -4.57 9.78 8.48
CA ASN A 108 -4.89 8.37 8.72
C ASN A 108 -3.64 7.56 9.04
N ILE A 109 -2.54 7.75 8.29
CA ILE A 109 -1.26 7.09 8.58
C ILE A 109 -0.75 7.47 9.97
N ARG A 110 -0.76 8.77 10.31
CA ARG A 110 -0.31 9.26 11.63
C ARG A 110 -1.14 8.69 12.78
N LYS A 111 -2.45 8.53 12.61
CA LYS A 111 -3.30 7.87 13.61
C LYS A 111 -2.87 6.43 13.86
N ILE A 112 -2.55 5.67 12.81
CA ILE A 112 -2.06 4.30 12.96
C ILE A 112 -0.71 4.28 13.68
N GLN A 113 0.21 5.15 13.30
CA GLN A 113 1.53 5.26 13.94
C GLN A 113 1.44 5.56 15.45
N LEU A 114 0.57 6.49 15.83
CA LEU A 114 0.47 6.94 17.21
C LEU A 114 -0.34 5.98 18.11
N ASN A 115 -1.46 5.47 17.60
CA ASN A 115 -2.39 4.69 18.40
C ASN A 115 -2.11 3.18 18.32
N ASN A 116 -1.38 2.72 17.29
CA ASN A 116 -1.10 1.31 17.01
C ASN A 116 0.35 1.13 16.54
N THR A 117 1.32 1.72 17.24
CA THR A 117 2.74 1.78 16.85
C THR A 117 3.31 0.41 16.50
N ARG A 118 3.11 -0.59 17.36
CA ARG A 118 3.61 -1.96 17.12
C ARG A 118 3.01 -2.58 15.86
N TYR A 119 1.71 -2.37 15.62
CA TYR A 119 1.06 -2.85 14.41
C TYR A 119 1.59 -2.13 13.17
N PHE A 120 1.76 -0.80 13.25
CA PHE A 120 2.35 -0.02 12.17
C PHE A 120 3.73 -0.56 11.78
N GLU A 121 4.59 -0.80 12.75
CA GLU A 121 5.95 -1.32 12.52
C GLU A 121 5.99 -2.72 11.91
N GLN A 122 5.01 -3.56 12.20
CA GLN A 122 5.01 -4.96 11.75
C GLN A 122 4.20 -5.20 10.47
N TYR A 123 3.10 -4.45 10.28
CA TYR A 123 2.07 -4.79 9.29
C TYR A 123 1.72 -3.66 8.32
N VAL A 124 2.32 -2.47 8.45
CA VAL A 124 2.04 -1.37 7.53
C VAL A 124 3.26 -1.07 6.68
N THR A 125 3.03 -0.85 5.39
CA THR A 125 4.03 -0.39 4.43
C THR A 125 3.46 0.80 3.65
N ILE A 126 4.23 1.86 3.53
CA ILE A 126 3.92 3.00 2.67
C ILE A 126 4.48 2.70 1.28
N ASN A 127 3.65 2.75 0.27
CA ASN A 127 4.04 2.51 -1.11
C ASN A 127 3.99 3.83 -1.89
N SER A 128 5.15 4.34 -2.27
CA SER A 128 5.34 5.61 -2.95
C SER A 128 5.74 5.41 -4.41
N VAL A 129 5.32 6.32 -5.28
CA VAL A 129 5.74 6.35 -6.68
C VAL A 129 6.61 7.57 -6.90
N TYR A 130 7.85 7.34 -7.29
CA TYR A 130 8.75 8.39 -7.77
C TYR A 130 8.69 8.44 -9.30
N SER A 131 8.18 9.53 -9.84
CA SER A 131 8.00 9.73 -11.28
C SER A 131 8.90 10.85 -11.80
N ILE A 132 9.13 10.89 -13.11
CA ILE A 132 9.95 11.92 -13.78
C ILE A 132 9.40 13.34 -13.59
N ASN A 133 8.12 13.49 -13.25
CA ASN A 133 7.49 14.78 -13.02
C ASN A 133 7.79 15.36 -11.61
N ILE A 134 8.45 14.59 -10.76
CA ILE A 134 8.85 15.05 -9.43
C ILE A 134 10.13 15.88 -9.56
N THR A 135 10.10 17.13 -9.10
CA THR A 135 11.22 18.08 -9.21
C THR A 135 12.28 17.89 -8.15
N SER A 136 11.93 17.30 -6.99
CA SER A 136 12.89 16.96 -5.96
C SER A 136 13.78 15.79 -6.38
N SER A 137 15.02 15.79 -5.93
CA SER A 137 15.92 14.65 -6.14
C SER A 137 15.37 13.39 -5.46
N LEU A 138 15.77 12.22 -5.95
CA LEU A 138 15.40 10.95 -5.31
C LEU A 138 15.89 10.90 -3.85
N SER A 139 17.03 11.53 -3.55
CA SER A 139 17.56 11.62 -2.19
C SER A 139 16.65 12.43 -1.26
N GLU A 140 16.19 13.62 -1.69
CA GLU A 140 15.25 14.44 -0.92
C GLU A 140 13.93 13.72 -0.70
N PHE A 141 13.40 13.08 -1.75
CA PHE A 141 12.19 12.28 -1.68
C PHE A 141 12.33 11.11 -0.66
N THR A 142 13.45 10.39 -0.72
CA THR A 142 13.75 9.28 0.20
C THR A 142 13.90 9.78 1.64
N ASN A 143 14.63 10.89 1.85
CA ASN A 143 14.81 11.49 3.17
C ASN A 143 13.49 11.94 3.79
N TYR A 144 12.56 12.47 2.99
CA TYR A 144 11.22 12.81 3.47
C TYR A 144 10.49 11.56 3.98
N LEU A 145 10.48 10.48 3.21
CA LEU A 145 9.81 9.23 3.60
C LEU A 145 10.45 8.61 4.84
N GLU A 146 11.78 8.61 4.92
CA GLU A 146 12.51 8.08 6.08
C GLU A 146 12.21 8.88 7.34
N ALA A 147 12.19 10.21 7.27
CA ALA A 147 11.89 11.08 8.40
C ALA A 147 10.47 10.84 8.97
N HIS A 148 9.50 10.49 8.10
CA HIS A 148 8.10 10.34 8.49
C HIS A 148 7.71 8.89 8.81
N PHE A 149 8.29 7.92 8.12
CA PHE A 149 7.83 6.52 8.15
C PHE A 149 8.94 5.54 8.55
N LYS A 150 10.17 6.01 8.75
CA LYS A 150 11.34 5.19 9.00
C LYS A 150 11.43 4.10 7.92
N ASN A 151 11.96 2.98 8.13
CA ASN A 151 12.10 1.90 7.15
C ASN A 151 10.77 1.25 6.69
N LYS A 152 9.62 1.94 6.82
CA LYS A 152 8.28 1.40 6.47
C LYS A 152 7.74 1.92 5.15
N PHE A 153 8.60 2.10 4.17
CA PHE A 153 8.20 2.51 2.82
C PHE A 153 8.88 1.67 1.74
N ALA A 154 8.24 1.63 0.59
CA ALA A 154 8.77 1.10 -0.65
C ALA A 154 8.60 2.16 -1.74
N ILE A 155 9.60 2.32 -2.59
CA ILE A 155 9.58 3.29 -3.69
C ILE A 155 9.50 2.52 -5.01
N ASN A 156 8.46 2.80 -5.78
CA ASN A 156 8.34 2.35 -7.16
C ASN A 156 8.76 3.49 -8.08
N ILE A 157 9.73 3.23 -8.91
CA ILE A 157 10.22 4.21 -9.88
C ILE A 157 9.46 4.02 -11.17
N GLN A 158 8.73 5.07 -11.59
CA GLN A 158 8.00 5.07 -12.84
C GLN A 158 8.76 5.90 -13.87
N SER A 159 9.26 5.25 -14.93
CA SER A 159 9.78 5.93 -16.11
C SER A 159 8.68 6.04 -17.16
N SER A 160 8.46 7.23 -17.68
CA SER A 160 7.71 7.40 -18.92
C SER A 160 8.69 7.20 -20.08
N GLU A 161 8.59 6.09 -20.77
CA GLU A 161 9.32 5.71 -21.98
C GLU A 161 10.81 5.35 -21.82
N ILE A 162 11.21 4.30 -22.56
CA ILE A 162 12.58 3.81 -22.69
C ILE A 162 13.33 4.75 -23.66
N ASN A 163 13.92 5.82 -23.16
CA ASN A 163 14.77 6.73 -23.92
C ASN A 163 16.02 7.12 -23.11
N ASP A 164 16.84 8.02 -23.65
CA ASP A 164 18.08 8.49 -23.01
C ASP A 164 17.89 9.07 -21.58
N GLU A 165 16.71 9.57 -21.27
CA GLU A 165 16.36 10.06 -19.92
C GLU A 165 16.22 8.92 -18.92
N TYR A 166 15.72 7.74 -19.34
CA TYR A 166 15.68 6.54 -18.51
C TYR A 166 17.09 6.11 -18.08
N THR A 167 18.04 6.14 -19.00
CA THR A 167 19.43 5.77 -18.71
C THR A 167 20.08 6.76 -17.73
N LYS A 168 19.83 8.05 -17.88
CA LYS A 168 20.29 9.08 -16.92
C LYS A 168 19.63 8.90 -15.55
N PHE A 169 18.33 8.65 -15.53
CA PHE A 169 17.58 8.42 -14.32
C PHE A 169 18.06 7.16 -13.58
N HIS A 170 18.21 6.04 -14.29
CA HIS A 170 18.73 4.78 -13.75
C HIS A 170 20.15 4.91 -13.20
N ASN A 171 21.03 5.63 -13.90
CA ASN A 171 22.38 5.89 -13.45
C ASN A 171 22.44 6.77 -12.19
N ASN A 172 21.56 7.78 -12.11
CA ASN A 172 21.45 8.63 -10.92
C ASN A 172 20.83 7.87 -9.73
N PHE A 173 19.85 7.01 -9.99
CA PHE A 173 19.25 6.13 -8.98
C PHE A 173 20.30 5.18 -8.39
N THR A 174 21.05 4.48 -9.26
CA THR A 174 22.07 3.53 -8.83
C THR A 174 23.15 4.19 -7.99
N LYS A 175 23.58 5.40 -8.38
CA LYS A 175 24.56 6.20 -7.60
C LYS A 175 24.01 6.64 -6.24
N SER A 176 22.75 7.11 -6.19
CA SER A 176 22.11 7.54 -4.93
C SER A 176 21.84 6.35 -4.00
N PHE A 177 21.45 5.20 -4.54
CA PHE A 177 21.18 3.99 -3.76
C PHE A 177 22.47 3.40 -3.17
N LEU A 178 23.58 3.49 -3.88
CA LEU A 178 24.88 3.05 -3.39
C LEU A 178 25.44 3.99 -2.31
N SER A 179 25.17 5.31 -2.39
CA SER A 179 25.59 6.29 -1.38
C SER A 179 24.80 6.21 -0.06
N ILE A 180 23.67 5.55 -0.03
CA ILE A 180 22.88 5.33 1.20
C ILE A 180 23.40 4.10 1.99
N LYS A 181 24.25 3.28 1.39
CA LYS A 181 24.84 2.07 2.03
C LYS A 181 26.23 2.29 2.65
N GLU A 182 26.82 3.46 2.49
CA GLU A 182 28.04 3.92 3.19
C GLU A 182 27.65 4.81 4.38
#